data_27f65841917a301f567be5f16860a708
#
_entry.id   27f65841917a301f567be5f16860a708
#
_cell.length_a   1.000
_cell.length_b   1.000
_cell.length_c   1.000
_cell.angle_alpha   90.00
_cell.angle_beta   90.00
_cell.angle_gamma   90.00
#
_symmetry.space_group_name_H-M   'P 1'
#
loop_
_entity.id
_entity.type
_entity.pdbx_description
1 polymer ?
#
loop_
_entity_poly.entity_id
_entity_poly.type
_entity_poly.pdbx_seq_one_letter_code
_entity_poly.pdbx_strand_id
1 'polypeptide(L)'
;MPSADFPAFYLGQSAFSDPGAHLPRYAALPADPRRLARIARNVVIHRLEGPLFHHHIPTDRLHHDAETRYLDDILRLITERDPAPLTHPRAPADRFVGVCRDLALLHCSFLRHVGVPARLRCGFADYLGPDGFHADHVATEYWDERRGWLLADPQLADPRVADACRVDFDPMDVPRDRFLVAGRAWRTIRADRAAADSFGVHPPDQGPLNGEWFVAHSTRLDLAALNKVETLLWDTWGSDSTNTPHAPYDEVAHLTVGPVDLPAARRLFAEHDALRTPKTVLSLAPFNGPREVTLR
;
A
#
# COMPACT_ATOMS: atom_id res chain seq x y z
N MET A 1 9.25 -27.15 12.83
CA MET A 1 7.93 -26.64 13.19
C MET A 1 7.99 -25.11 13.13
N PRO A 2 7.00 -24.42 12.55
CA PRO A 2 6.98 -22.95 12.64
C PRO A 2 7.02 -22.53 14.12
N SER A 3 7.70 -21.42 14.41
CA SER A 3 7.72 -20.84 15.76
C SER A 3 6.30 -20.54 16.23
N ALA A 4 6.06 -20.48 17.55
CA ALA A 4 4.75 -20.16 18.12
C ALA A 4 4.22 -18.79 17.61
N ASP A 5 5.10 -17.93 17.11
CA ASP A 5 4.80 -16.57 16.59
C ASP A 5 4.63 -16.52 15.07
N PHE A 6 4.64 -17.66 14.36
CA PHE A 6 4.53 -17.69 12.90
C PHE A 6 3.16 -17.17 12.44
N PRO A 7 3.10 -16.08 11.64
CA PRO A 7 1.86 -15.39 11.34
C PRO A 7 1.07 -16.03 10.19
N ALA A 8 0.58 -17.25 10.39
CA ALA A 8 -0.09 -18.09 9.38
C ALA A 8 -1.30 -17.38 8.70
N PHE A 9 -1.99 -16.46 9.39
CA PHE A 9 -3.08 -15.68 8.81
C PHE A 9 -2.66 -14.95 7.53
N TYR A 10 -1.41 -14.48 7.46
CA TYR A 10 -0.89 -13.71 6.34
C TYR A 10 -0.25 -14.55 5.22
N LEU A 11 -0.36 -15.89 5.25
CA LEU A 11 0.00 -16.75 4.13
C LEU A 11 -1.07 -16.79 3.04
N GLY A 12 -2.34 -16.77 3.42
CA GLY A 12 -3.44 -16.83 2.44
C GLY A 12 -3.65 -15.50 1.71
N GLN A 13 -4.07 -15.55 0.45
CA GLN A 13 -4.48 -14.38 -0.30
C GLN A 13 -5.74 -13.72 0.32
N SER A 14 -5.96 -12.46 0.03
CA SER A 14 -7.21 -11.74 0.26
C SER A 14 -8.03 -11.73 -1.03
N ALA A 15 -9.27 -11.23 -0.97
CA ALA A 15 -10.04 -10.94 -2.19
C ALA A 15 -9.31 -9.94 -3.12
N PHE A 16 -8.51 -9.01 -2.55
CA PHE A 16 -7.76 -8.01 -3.31
C PHE A 16 -6.46 -8.56 -3.91
N SER A 17 -5.75 -9.44 -3.21
CA SER A 17 -4.44 -9.97 -3.60
C SER A 17 -4.48 -11.31 -4.32
N ASP A 18 -5.67 -11.89 -4.51
CA ASP A 18 -5.82 -13.17 -5.22
C ASP A 18 -5.53 -12.98 -6.71
N PRO A 19 -4.57 -13.73 -7.29
CA PRO A 19 -4.28 -13.68 -8.72
C PRO A 19 -5.38 -14.32 -9.58
N GLY A 20 -6.37 -14.97 -9.01
CA GLY A 20 -7.48 -15.62 -9.71
C GLY A 20 -7.01 -16.55 -10.83
N ALA A 21 -7.57 -16.38 -12.03
CA ALA A 21 -7.23 -17.16 -13.22
C ALA A 21 -5.76 -16.97 -13.68
N HIS A 22 -5.06 -15.95 -13.17
CA HIS A 22 -3.66 -15.67 -13.50
C HIS A 22 -2.65 -16.41 -12.61
N LEU A 23 -3.10 -17.22 -11.64
CA LEU A 23 -2.22 -18.02 -10.76
C LEU A 23 -1.15 -18.84 -11.52
N PRO A 24 -1.41 -19.45 -12.68
CA PRO A 24 -0.38 -20.18 -13.42
C PRO A 24 0.83 -19.32 -13.83
N ARG A 25 0.68 -17.99 -13.94
CA ARG A 25 1.78 -17.06 -14.25
C ARG A 25 2.77 -16.89 -13.09
N TYR A 26 2.43 -17.35 -11.89
CA TYR A 26 3.30 -17.32 -10.72
C TYR A 26 4.27 -18.50 -10.68
N ALA A 27 4.13 -19.50 -11.54
CA ALA A 27 4.95 -20.72 -11.54
C ALA A 27 6.47 -20.45 -11.64
N ALA A 28 6.89 -19.33 -12.28
CA ALA A 28 8.29 -18.96 -12.44
C ALA A 28 8.78 -17.94 -11.39
N LEU A 29 7.98 -17.60 -10.38
CA LEU A 29 8.39 -16.65 -9.35
C LEU A 29 9.46 -17.26 -8.44
N PRO A 30 10.56 -16.51 -8.15
CA PRO A 30 11.59 -16.98 -7.23
C PRO A 30 11.13 -16.86 -5.79
N ALA A 31 11.66 -17.71 -4.89
CA ALA A 31 11.39 -17.63 -3.45
C ALA A 31 12.26 -16.57 -2.73
N ASP A 32 12.64 -15.49 -3.40
CA ASP A 32 13.50 -14.44 -2.88
C ASP A 32 12.71 -13.12 -2.81
N PRO A 33 12.45 -12.55 -1.62
CA PRO A 33 11.64 -11.35 -1.45
C PRO A 33 12.13 -10.15 -2.27
N ARG A 34 13.45 -9.93 -2.37
CA ARG A 34 14.04 -8.82 -3.14
C ARG A 34 13.80 -8.99 -4.63
N ARG A 35 13.93 -10.21 -5.15
CA ARG A 35 13.64 -10.49 -6.57
C ARG A 35 12.15 -10.33 -6.86
N LEU A 36 11.27 -10.70 -5.93
CA LEU A 36 9.82 -10.50 -6.05
C LEU A 36 9.46 -9.01 -6.09
N ALA A 37 10.09 -8.17 -5.26
CA ALA A 37 9.91 -6.72 -5.30
C ALA A 37 10.34 -6.13 -6.66
N ARG A 38 11.47 -6.57 -7.22
CA ARG A 38 11.91 -6.17 -8.56
C ARG A 38 10.94 -6.61 -9.66
N ILE A 39 10.36 -7.81 -9.54
CA ILE A 39 9.36 -8.30 -10.50
C ILE A 39 8.10 -7.42 -10.41
N ALA A 40 7.59 -7.12 -9.22
CA ALA A 40 6.47 -6.21 -9.05
C ALA A 40 6.77 -4.84 -9.68
N ARG A 41 7.97 -4.31 -9.46
CA ARG A 41 8.41 -3.03 -10.03
C ARG A 41 8.54 -3.05 -11.55
N ASN A 42 8.91 -4.18 -12.14
CA ASN A 42 9.04 -4.32 -13.59
C ASN A 42 7.71 -4.38 -14.33
N VAL A 43 6.62 -4.69 -13.66
CA VAL A 43 5.27 -4.79 -14.26
C VAL A 43 4.38 -3.59 -13.94
N VAL A 44 4.80 -2.71 -13.01
CA VAL A 44 4.08 -1.49 -12.63
C VAL A 44 4.98 -0.27 -12.80
N ILE A 45 4.43 0.81 -13.34
CA ILE A 45 5.00 2.17 -13.28
C ILE A 45 4.10 3.02 -12.37
N HIS A 46 4.70 3.72 -11.42
CA HIS A 46 3.92 4.64 -10.59
C HIS A 46 3.47 5.85 -11.42
N ARG A 47 2.21 6.26 -11.27
CA ARG A 47 1.57 7.33 -12.06
C ARG A 47 2.35 8.65 -12.09
N LEU A 48 3.17 8.93 -11.08
CA LEU A 48 3.98 10.15 -10.97
C LEU A 48 5.41 9.98 -11.50
N GLU A 49 5.82 8.78 -11.92
CA GLU A 49 7.19 8.48 -12.31
C GLU A 49 7.45 8.52 -13.82
N GLY A 50 6.45 8.85 -14.62
CA GLY A 50 6.63 8.97 -16.08
C GLY A 50 7.87 9.77 -16.49
N PRO A 51 8.10 10.98 -15.97
CA PRO A 51 9.28 11.78 -16.28
C PRO A 51 10.61 11.09 -15.94
N LEU A 52 10.68 10.37 -14.81
CA LEU A 52 11.88 9.63 -14.38
C LEU A 52 12.25 8.51 -15.37
N PHE A 53 11.26 7.96 -16.06
CA PHE A 53 11.43 6.90 -17.06
C PHE A 53 11.42 7.44 -18.49
N HIS A 54 11.47 8.76 -18.69
CA HIS A 54 11.34 9.41 -20.02
C HIS A 54 10.11 8.91 -20.79
N HIS A 55 9.01 8.68 -20.07
CA HIS A 55 7.77 8.13 -20.61
C HIS A 55 6.59 9.05 -20.31
N HIS A 56 5.87 9.42 -21.36
CA HIS A 56 4.57 10.11 -21.19
C HIS A 56 3.50 9.05 -20.96
N ILE A 57 2.92 9.07 -19.76
CA ILE A 57 1.83 8.15 -19.41
C ILE A 57 0.54 8.68 -20.07
N PRO A 58 -0.15 7.89 -20.92
CA PRO A 58 -1.41 8.29 -21.53
C PRO A 58 -2.49 8.58 -20.49
N THR A 59 -3.28 9.64 -20.72
CA THR A 59 -4.31 10.12 -19.79
C THR A 59 -5.38 9.06 -19.49
N ASP A 60 -5.81 8.31 -20.49
CA ASP A 60 -6.76 7.20 -20.33
C ASP A 60 -6.26 6.14 -19.35
N ARG A 61 -4.97 5.86 -19.37
CA ARG A 61 -4.34 4.92 -18.43
C ARG A 61 -4.26 5.46 -17.01
N LEU A 62 -3.99 6.76 -16.85
CA LEU A 62 -4.05 7.42 -15.53
C LEU A 62 -5.45 7.32 -14.90
N HIS A 63 -6.50 7.33 -15.74
CA HIS A 63 -7.89 7.24 -15.28
C HIS A 63 -8.33 5.81 -14.99
N HIS A 64 -8.04 4.87 -15.89
CA HIS A 64 -8.59 3.52 -15.82
C HIS A 64 -7.74 2.57 -14.97
N ASP A 65 -6.43 2.54 -15.18
CA ASP A 65 -5.56 1.62 -14.43
C ASP A 65 -5.61 1.91 -12.93
N ALA A 66 -5.51 3.18 -12.55
CA ALA A 66 -5.48 3.60 -11.15
C ALA A 66 -6.75 3.24 -10.35
N GLU A 67 -7.87 2.99 -11.03
CA GLU A 67 -9.12 2.55 -10.40
C GLU A 67 -9.25 1.02 -10.25
N THR A 68 -8.23 0.29 -10.65
CA THR A 68 -8.23 -1.17 -10.59
C THR A 68 -7.87 -1.63 -9.17
N ARG A 69 -8.82 -2.25 -8.47
CA ARG A 69 -8.69 -2.61 -7.05
C ARG A 69 -8.13 -4.01 -6.84
N TYR A 70 -8.46 -4.95 -7.74
CA TYR A 70 -8.21 -6.37 -7.56
C TYR A 70 -7.03 -6.83 -8.40
N LEU A 71 -6.21 -7.68 -7.80
CA LEU A 71 -4.98 -8.13 -8.43
C LEU A 71 -5.21 -8.97 -9.70
N ASP A 72 -6.28 -9.76 -9.74
CA ASP A 72 -6.65 -10.50 -10.95
C ASP A 72 -6.91 -9.55 -12.13
N ASP A 73 -7.58 -8.41 -11.91
CA ASP A 73 -7.80 -7.39 -12.94
C ASP A 73 -6.49 -6.67 -13.32
N ILE A 74 -5.62 -6.36 -12.34
CA ILE A 74 -4.29 -5.79 -12.60
C ILE A 74 -3.47 -6.74 -13.48
N LEU A 75 -3.43 -8.03 -13.15
CA LEU A 75 -2.70 -9.04 -13.92
C LEU A 75 -3.29 -9.25 -15.32
N ARG A 76 -4.61 -9.13 -15.46
CA ARG A 76 -5.27 -9.14 -16.77
C ARG A 76 -4.75 -7.99 -17.63
N LEU A 77 -4.77 -6.77 -17.14
CA LEU A 77 -4.28 -5.58 -17.86
C LEU A 77 -2.79 -5.68 -18.23
N ILE A 78 -1.96 -6.16 -17.29
CA ILE A 78 -0.53 -6.41 -17.55
C ILE A 78 -0.36 -7.40 -18.70
N THR A 79 -1.14 -8.48 -18.68
CA THR A 79 -1.03 -9.58 -19.65
C THR A 79 -1.57 -9.21 -21.02
N GLU A 80 -2.63 -8.42 -21.08
CA GLU A 80 -3.20 -7.91 -22.34
C GLU A 80 -2.23 -6.98 -23.07
N ARG A 81 -1.40 -6.23 -22.33
CA ARG A 81 -0.37 -5.35 -22.91
C ARG A 81 0.87 -6.10 -23.36
N ASP A 82 1.34 -7.00 -22.52
CA ASP A 82 2.49 -7.85 -22.80
C ASP A 82 2.28 -9.24 -22.20
N PRO A 83 2.06 -10.29 -23.02
CA PRO A 83 1.83 -11.65 -22.57
C PRO A 83 3.06 -12.36 -22.03
N ALA A 84 4.24 -11.76 -22.08
CA ALA A 84 5.48 -12.32 -21.55
C ALA A 84 5.35 -12.74 -20.07
N PRO A 85 6.18 -13.67 -19.57
CA PRO A 85 6.22 -14.04 -18.17
C PRO A 85 6.39 -12.81 -17.27
N LEU A 86 5.84 -12.84 -16.03
CA LEU A 86 5.96 -11.73 -15.08
C LEU A 86 7.42 -11.40 -14.73
N THR A 87 8.30 -12.38 -14.83
CA THR A 87 9.76 -12.23 -14.61
C THR A 87 10.47 -11.50 -15.75
N HIS A 88 9.82 -11.30 -16.91
CA HIS A 88 10.39 -10.58 -18.03
C HIS A 88 10.29 -9.07 -17.81
N PRO A 89 11.40 -8.31 -17.95
CA PRO A 89 11.35 -6.85 -17.84
C PRO A 89 10.49 -6.21 -18.93
N ARG A 90 9.63 -5.26 -18.56
CA ARG A 90 8.75 -4.54 -19.49
C ARG A 90 9.22 -3.11 -19.73
N ALA A 91 9.05 -2.63 -20.95
CA ALA A 91 9.17 -1.21 -21.22
C ALA A 91 8.13 -0.40 -20.42
N PRO A 92 8.40 0.87 -20.05
CA PRO A 92 7.44 1.70 -19.31
C PRO A 92 6.05 1.75 -19.93
N ALA A 93 5.97 1.72 -21.27
CA ALA A 93 4.71 1.73 -22.01
C ALA A 93 3.86 0.47 -21.81
N ASP A 94 4.46 -0.67 -21.46
CA ASP A 94 3.78 -1.96 -21.32
C ASP A 94 3.45 -2.29 -19.86
N ARG A 95 3.89 -1.43 -18.91
CA ARG A 95 3.60 -1.61 -17.47
C ARG A 95 2.20 -1.14 -17.13
N PHE A 96 1.61 -1.72 -16.09
CA PHE A 96 0.41 -1.21 -15.44
C PHE A 96 0.71 0.15 -14.80
N VAL A 97 -0.19 1.13 -14.97
CA VAL A 97 -0.06 2.46 -14.36
C VAL A 97 -0.74 2.44 -13.00
N GLY A 98 0.04 2.28 -11.96
CA GLY A 98 -0.47 2.13 -10.60
C GLY A 98 0.05 3.19 -9.63
N VAL A 99 -0.17 2.92 -8.35
CA VAL A 99 0.36 3.68 -7.22
C VAL A 99 1.16 2.77 -6.30
N CYS A 100 1.71 3.32 -5.22
CA CYS A 100 2.47 2.55 -4.21
C CYS A 100 1.69 1.33 -3.69
N ARG A 101 0.36 1.46 -3.49
CA ARG A 101 -0.51 0.36 -3.06
C ARG A 101 -0.48 -0.82 -4.04
N ASP A 102 -0.45 -0.59 -5.34
CA ASP A 102 -0.48 -1.67 -6.34
C ASP A 102 0.86 -2.42 -6.40
N LEU A 103 1.96 -1.69 -6.23
CA LEU A 103 3.29 -2.28 -6.07
C LEU A 103 3.37 -3.15 -4.81
N ALA A 104 2.87 -2.64 -3.68
CA ALA A 104 2.84 -3.37 -2.42
C ALA A 104 1.90 -4.60 -2.50
N LEU A 105 0.74 -4.48 -3.16
CA LEU A 105 -0.22 -5.57 -3.33
C LEU A 105 0.36 -6.72 -4.16
N LEU A 106 1.00 -6.41 -5.30
CA LEU A 106 1.70 -7.38 -6.14
C LEU A 106 2.80 -8.10 -5.35
N HIS A 107 3.65 -7.34 -4.68
CA HIS A 107 4.74 -7.90 -3.88
C HIS A 107 4.20 -8.79 -2.76
N CYS A 108 3.16 -8.34 -2.04
CA CYS A 108 2.49 -9.11 -1.00
C CYS A 108 1.89 -10.42 -1.55
N SER A 109 1.21 -10.37 -2.70
CA SER A 109 0.66 -11.55 -3.34
C SER A 109 1.74 -12.55 -3.75
N PHE A 110 2.84 -12.08 -4.32
CA PHE A 110 3.98 -12.92 -4.69
C PHE A 110 4.61 -13.59 -3.47
N LEU A 111 4.82 -12.86 -2.38
CA LEU A 111 5.34 -13.38 -1.11
C LEU A 111 4.43 -14.46 -0.53
N ARG A 112 3.12 -14.20 -0.46
CA ARG A 112 2.13 -15.19 0.01
C ARG A 112 2.14 -16.45 -0.84
N HIS A 113 2.29 -16.32 -2.15
CA HIS A 113 2.37 -17.45 -3.08
C HIS A 113 3.59 -18.35 -2.82
N VAL A 114 4.74 -17.75 -2.52
CA VAL A 114 5.98 -18.52 -2.22
C VAL A 114 6.10 -18.96 -0.76
N GLY A 115 5.02 -18.80 0.03
CA GLY A 115 4.96 -19.27 1.41
C GLY A 115 5.54 -18.30 2.44
N VAL A 116 5.76 -17.03 2.08
CA VAL A 116 6.22 -15.99 3.00
C VAL A 116 5.01 -15.19 3.49
N PRO A 117 4.69 -15.19 4.81
CA PRO A 117 3.64 -14.35 5.35
C PRO A 117 3.89 -12.87 5.02
N ALA A 118 2.88 -12.20 4.46
CA ALA A 118 3.02 -10.79 4.06
C ALA A 118 1.71 -10.04 4.22
N ARG A 119 1.80 -8.73 4.50
CA ARG A 119 0.68 -7.81 4.66
C ARG A 119 1.03 -6.42 4.18
N LEU A 120 0.03 -5.64 3.79
CA LEU A 120 0.23 -4.23 3.49
C LEU A 120 0.21 -3.42 4.79
N ARG A 121 0.99 -2.33 4.78
CA ARG A 121 0.94 -1.28 5.80
C ARG A 121 0.72 0.06 5.12
N CYS A 122 -0.31 0.77 5.54
CA CYS A 122 -0.53 2.15 5.15
C CYS A 122 0.17 3.07 6.15
N GLY A 123 0.75 4.16 5.65
CA GLY A 123 1.49 5.09 6.48
C GLY A 123 2.07 6.25 5.69
N PHE A 124 3.21 6.74 6.16
CA PHE A 124 3.82 7.94 5.63
C PHE A 124 5.34 7.78 5.55
N ALA A 125 5.91 8.14 4.40
CA ALA A 125 7.33 8.04 4.09
C ALA A 125 7.97 9.43 4.05
N ASP A 126 9.07 9.64 4.75
CA ASP A 126 9.81 10.90 4.73
C ASP A 126 10.74 11.03 3.51
N TYR A 127 11.01 9.92 2.84
CA TYR A 127 11.89 9.86 1.66
C TYR A 127 11.17 10.10 0.33
N LEU A 128 9.85 10.28 0.32
CA LEU A 128 9.05 10.53 -0.90
C LEU A 128 8.54 11.97 -1.03
N GLY A 129 8.70 12.78 0.00
CA GLY A 129 8.28 14.17 0.04
C GLY A 129 9.46 15.15 0.12
N PRO A 130 9.19 16.47 0.10
CA PRO A 130 10.19 17.46 0.44
C PRO A 130 10.59 17.34 1.92
N ASP A 131 11.73 17.94 2.28
CA ASP A 131 12.26 17.89 3.64
C ASP A 131 11.20 18.30 4.68
N GLY A 132 11.02 17.46 5.70
CA GLY A 132 10.04 17.66 6.77
C GLY A 132 8.60 17.29 6.43
N PHE A 133 8.33 16.80 5.22
CA PHE A 133 7.01 16.30 4.83
C PHE A 133 7.03 14.77 4.72
N HIS A 134 5.99 14.14 5.26
CA HIS A 134 5.78 12.69 5.24
C HIS A 134 4.67 12.37 4.23
N ALA A 135 5.07 11.90 3.06
CA ALA A 135 4.14 11.56 1.99
C ALA A 135 3.35 10.27 2.31
N ASP A 136 2.05 10.26 2.02
CA ASP A 136 1.24 9.05 2.15
C ASP A 136 1.82 7.92 1.29
N HIS A 137 1.88 6.74 1.87
CA HIS A 137 2.53 5.62 1.21
C HIS A 137 2.01 4.27 1.70
N VAL A 138 2.14 3.25 0.84
CA VAL A 138 1.86 1.87 1.20
C VAL A 138 3.10 1.03 0.96
N ALA A 139 3.51 0.32 2.00
CA ALA A 139 4.64 -0.60 2.00
C ALA A 139 4.18 -2.04 2.28
N THR A 140 5.03 -3.01 2.01
CA THR A 140 4.81 -4.41 2.33
C THR A 140 5.54 -4.79 3.61
N GLU A 141 4.87 -5.36 4.61
CA GLU A 141 5.55 -6.09 5.67
C GLU A 141 5.57 -7.57 5.33
N TYR A 142 6.75 -8.21 5.46
CA TYR A 142 6.93 -9.65 5.26
C TYR A 142 7.68 -10.29 6.42
N TRP A 143 7.42 -11.56 6.64
CA TRP A 143 8.02 -12.30 7.74
C TRP A 143 9.36 -12.91 7.35
N ASP A 144 10.40 -12.56 8.08
CA ASP A 144 11.69 -13.25 8.07
C ASP A 144 11.79 -14.16 9.31
N GLU A 145 12.15 -15.41 9.12
CA GLU A 145 12.16 -16.40 10.22
C GLU A 145 13.14 -16.06 11.36
N ARG A 146 14.18 -15.26 11.08
CA ARG A 146 15.22 -14.88 12.05
C ARG A 146 14.97 -13.50 12.66
N ARG A 147 14.40 -12.58 11.88
CA ARG A 147 14.30 -11.16 12.21
C ARG A 147 12.87 -10.69 12.52
N GLY A 148 11.88 -11.56 12.25
CA GLY A 148 10.47 -11.20 12.40
C GLY A 148 9.95 -10.32 11.24
N TRP A 149 9.05 -9.41 11.52
CA TRP A 149 8.45 -8.55 10.51
C TRP A 149 9.42 -7.48 10.00
N LEU A 150 9.76 -7.56 8.72
CA LEU A 150 10.54 -6.57 7.98
C LEU A 150 9.62 -5.72 7.10
N LEU A 151 9.93 -4.45 6.97
CA LEU A 151 9.20 -3.52 6.11
C LEU A 151 9.96 -3.38 4.77
N ALA A 152 9.29 -3.66 3.68
CA ALA A 152 9.84 -3.52 2.34
C ALA A 152 9.06 -2.49 1.52
N ASP A 153 9.79 -1.67 0.77
CA ASP A 153 9.21 -0.76 -0.21
C ASP A 153 9.55 -1.23 -1.64
N PRO A 154 8.62 -1.94 -2.31
CA PRO A 154 8.85 -2.42 -3.67
C PRO A 154 8.94 -1.30 -4.71
N GLN A 155 8.49 -0.07 -4.42
CA GLN A 155 8.66 1.09 -5.30
C GLN A 155 10.14 1.44 -5.47
N LEU A 156 10.91 1.31 -4.40
CA LEU A 156 12.35 1.57 -4.37
C LEU A 156 13.20 0.41 -4.96
N ALA A 157 12.59 -0.68 -5.43
CA ALA A 157 13.32 -1.80 -6.01
C ALA A 157 13.94 -1.48 -7.39
N ASP A 158 13.57 -0.37 -8.04
CA ASP A 158 14.28 0.19 -9.20
C ASP A 158 15.33 1.21 -8.69
N PRO A 159 16.63 1.02 -9.01
CA PRO A 159 17.69 1.93 -8.54
C PRO A 159 17.47 3.40 -8.91
N ARG A 160 16.87 3.69 -10.09
CA ARG A 160 16.58 5.07 -10.50
C ARG A 160 15.61 5.76 -9.54
N VAL A 161 14.63 5.02 -9.03
CA VAL A 161 13.67 5.55 -8.05
C VAL A 161 14.36 5.76 -6.70
N ALA A 162 15.12 4.76 -6.24
CA ALA A 162 15.88 4.87 -4.99
C ALA A 162 16.87 6.05 -5.01
N ASP A 163 17.59 6.23 -6.14
CA ASP A 163 18.52 7.34 -6.33
C ASP A 163 17.80 8.71 -6.36
N ALA A 164 16.66 8.79 -7.06
CA ALA A 164 15.84 10.01 -7.12
C ALA A 164 15.29 10.40 -5.74
N CYS A 165 14.94 9.42 -4.91
CA CYS A 165 14.49 9.59 -3.52
C CYS A 165 15.65 9.72 -2.52
N ARG A 166 16.91 9.67 -2.97
CA ARG A 166 18.11 9.74 -2.11
C ARG A 166 18.11 8.75 -0.96
N VAL A 167 17.65 7.51 -1.27
CA VAL A 167 17.53 6.45 -0.27
C VAL A 167 18.90 5.93 0.15
N ASP A 168 19.17 5.94 1.45
CA ASP A 168 20.43 5.52 2.09
C ASP A 168 20.27 4.23 2.93
N PHE A 169 19.14 3.53 2.77
CA PHE A 169 18.81 2.29 3.49
C PHE A 169 18.45 1.17 2.51
N ASP A 170 18.34 -0.05 3.03
CA ASP A 170 17.87 -1.20 2.25
C ASP A 170 16.35 -1.12 2.00
N PRO A 171 15.88 -1.05 0.74
CA PRO A 171 14.46 -1.07 0.43
C PRO A 171 13.70 -2.33 0.92
N MET A 172 14.41 -3.41 1.26
CA MET A 172 13.82 -4.62 1.82
C MET A 172 13.78 -4.64 3.36
N ASP A 173 14.30 -3.59 3.99
CA ASP A 173 14.33 -3.41 5.43
C ASP A 173 14.27 -1.91 5.77
N VAL A 174 13.18 -1.28 5.36
CA VAL A 174 12.95 0.17 5.55
C VAL A 174 12.92 0.49 7.06
N PRO A 175 13.73 1.44 7.54
CA PRO A 175 13.71 1.84 8.94
C PRO A 175 12.35 2.38 9.36
N ARG A 176 11.91 2.01 10.58
CA ARG A 176 10.58 2.35 11.11
C ARG A 176 10.42 3.84 11.47
N ASP A 177 11.48 4.60 11.46
CA ASP A 177 11.49 6.05 11.59
C ASP A 177 11.46 6.77 10.23
N ARG A 178 11.78 6.06 9.13
CA ARG A 178 11.71 6.57 7.76
C ARG A 178 10.34 6.27 7.11
N PHE A 179 9.66 5.23 7.55
CA PHE A 179 8.27 4.93 7.22
C PHE A 179 7.46 4.77 8.50
N LEU A 180 6.65 5.77 8.79
CA LEU A 180 5.74 5.75 9.94
C LEU A 180 4.43 5.07 9.52
N VAL A 181 4.12 3.88 10.08
CA VAL A 181 2.77 3.31 9.93
C VAL A 181 1.73 4.32 10.40
N ALA A 182 0.54 4.32 9.81
CA ALA A 182 -0.45 5.37 10.03
C ALA A 182 -0.80 5.58 11.52
N GLY A 183 -0.89 4.49 12.31
CA GLY A 183 -1.08 4.61 13.76
C GLY A 183 0.08 5.33 14.47
N ARG A 184 1.32 5.24 13.95
CA ARG A 184 2.45 6.01 14.50
C ARG A 184 2.34 7.48 14.18
N ALA A 185 2.00 7.83 12.93
CA ALA A 185 1.71 9.21 12.53
C ALA A 185 0.56 9.80 13.35
N TRP A 186 -0.51 9.03 13.57
CA TRP A 186 -1.62 9.41 14.43
C TRP A 186 -1.15 9.78 15.86
N ARG A 187 -0.32 8.93 16.49
CA ARG A 187 0.26 9.23 17.80
C ARG A 187 1.11 10.49 17.79
N THR A 188 1.86 10.73 16.72
CA THR A 188 2.69 11.93 16.58
C THR A 188 1.82 13.19 16.59
N ILE A 189 0.79 13.27 15.75
CA ILE A 189 -0.08 14.45 15.69
C ILE A 189 -0.97 14.61 16.92
N ARG A 190 -1.25 13.54 17.65
CA ARG A 190 -1.96 13.61 18.95
C ARG A 190 -1.08 14.21 20.05
N ALA A 191 0.23 14.00 19.99
CA ALA A 191 1.20 14.59 20.91
C ALA A 191 1.53 16.04 20.53
N ASP A 192 1.65 16.35 19.24
CA ASP A 192 1.91 17.69 18.69
C ASP A 192 1.02 17.95 17.46
N ARG A 193 -0.06 18.69 17.64
CA ARG A 193 -1.02 19.03 16.59
C ARG A 193 -0.42 19.85 15.45
N ALA A 194 0.62 20.62 15.69
CA ALA A 194 1.31 21.40 14.66
C ALA A 194 1.96 20.51 13.60
N ALA A 195 2.25 19.25 13.94
CA ALA A 195 2.80 18.28 13.00
C ALA A 195 1.76 17.75 11.98
N ALA A 196 0.45 17.95 12.17
CA ALA A 196 -0.57 17.34 11.32
C ALA A 196 -0.44 17.72 9.84
N ASP A 197 -0.08 18.97 9.55
CA ASP A 197 0.06 19.46 8.18
C ASP A 197 1.31 18.93 7.45
N SER A 198 2.21 18.26 8.16
CA SER A 198 3.37 17.59 7.57
C SER A 198 3.10 16.17 7.08
N PHE A 199 1.86 15.68 7.21
CA PHE A 199 1.44 14.34 6.78
C PHE A 199 0.35 14.42 5.71
N GLY A 200 0.60 13.85 4.53
CA GLY A 200 -0.40 13.88 3.47
C GLY A 200 0.14 13.56 2.10
N VAL A 201 -0.49 14.13 1.07
CA VAL A 201 -0.07 14.03 -0.32
C VAL A 201 -0.10 15.40 -1.00
N HIS A 202 0.84 15.64 -1.91
CA HIS A 202 0.89 16.81 -2.78
C HIS A 202 0.58 16.37 -4.22
N PRO A 203 -0.70 16.34 -4.64
CA PRO A 203 -1.03 16.06 -6.03
C PRO A 203 -0.47 17.17 -6.93
N PRO A 204 0.04 16.85 -8.15
CA PRO A 204 0.73 17.82 -9.01
C PRO A 204 -0.07 19.08 -9.36
N ASP A 205 -1.39 18.95 -9.50
CA ASP A 205 -2.28 20.04 -9.99
C ASP A 205 -3.30 20.47 -8.93
N GLN A 206 -3.08 20.11 -7.66
CA GLN A 206 -4.00 20.41 -6.56
C GLN A 206 -3.20 20.93 -5.36
N GLY A 207 -3.87 21.63 -4.46
CA GLY A 207 -3.28 21.94 -3.16
C GLY A 207 -3.00 20.68 -2.33
N PRO A 208 -2.20 20.80 -1.26
CA PRO A 208 -1.88 19.67 -0.40
C PRO A 208 -3.16 19.09 0.24
N LEU A 209 -3.25 17.77 0.25
CA LEU A 209 -4.24 17.03 1.02
C LEU A 209 -3.51 16.48 2.25
N ASN A 210 -3.69 17.11 3.40
CA ASN A 210 -2.96 16.82 4.63
C ASN A 210 -3.81 17.12 5.87
N GLY A 211 -3.23 16.91 7.03
CA GLY A 211 -3.86 17.24 8.30
C GLY A 211 -4.47 16.05 9.03
N GLU A 212 -5.13 16.32 10.16
CA GLU A 212 -5.63 15.31 11.08
C GLU A 212 -6.60 14.32 10.40
N TRP A 213 -7.51 14.82 9.57
CA TRP A 213 -8.48 13.99 8.83
C TRP A 213 -7.78 13.00 7.88
N PHE A 214 -6.68 13.42 7.26
CA PHE A 214 -5.92 12.59 6.33
C PHE A 214 -5.17 11.46 7.08
N VAL A 215 -4.58 11.78 8.23
CA VAL A 215 -3.92 10.78 9.08
C VAL A 215 -4.93 9.81 9.67
N ALA A 216 -6.13 10.29 10.08
CA ALA A 216 -7.23 9.43 10.53
C ALA A 216 -7.68 8.46 9.42
N HIS A 217 -7.87 8.97 8.20
CA HIS A 217 -8.18 8.15 7.03
C HIS A 217 -7.12 7.07 6.79
N SER A 218 -5.83 7.43 6.77
CA SER A 218 -4.73 6.48 6.59
C SER A 218 -4.67 5.45 7.72
N THR A 219 -5.01 5.83 8.95
CA THR A 219 -5.08 4.92 10.11
C THR A 219 -6.18 3.88 9.94
N ARG A 220 -7.32 4.27 9.37
CA ARG A 220 -8.42 3.38 9.02
C ARG A 220 -8.03 2.42 7.89
N LEU A 221 -7.34 2.92 6.85
CA LEU A 221 -6.80 2.09 5.76
C LEU A 221 -5.79 1.05 6.27
N ASP A 222 -4.90 1.42 7.20
CA ASP A 222 -3.93 0.48 7.79
C ASP A 222 -4.63 -0.64 8.57
N LEU A 223 -5.65 -0.31 9.36
CA LEU A 223 -6.47 -1.32 10.06
C LEU A 223 -7.18 -2.25 9.07
N ALA A 224 -7.76 -1.71 7.99
CA ALA A 224 -8.40 -2.50 6.93
C ALA A 224 -7.40 -3.44 6.25
N ALA A 225 -6.22 -2.93 5.88
CA ALA A 225 -5.15 -3.71 5.25
C ALA A 225 -4.64 -4.84 6.16
N LEU A 226 -4.51 -4.61 7.47
CA LEU A 226 -4.20 -5.64 8.47
C LEU A 226 -5.27 -6.73 8.54
N ASN A 227 -6.51 -6.42 8.19
CA ASN A 227 -7.63 -7.34 8.06
C ASN A 227 -7.80 -7.91 6.64
N LYS A 228 -6.80 -7.71 5.77
CA LYS A 228 -6.80 -8.15 4.36
C LYS A 228 -7.88 -7.50 3.50
N VAL A 229 -8.24 -6.27 3.82
CA VAL A 229 -9.09 -5.39 3.01
C VAL A 229 -8.22 -4.27 2.48
N GLU A 230 -7.53 -4.56 1.36
CA GLU A 230 -6.50 -3.70 0.79
C GLU A 230 -7.10 -2.78 -0.30
N THR A 231 -7.95 -1.81 0.09
CA THR A 231 -8.62 -0.87 -0.82
C THR A 231 -7.64 0.13 -1.46
N LEU A 232 -8.12 0.95 -2.40
CA LEU A 232 -7.33 2.07 -2.92
C LEU A 232 -7.19 3.18 -1.88
N LEU A 233 -6.14 3.99 -1.98
CA LEU A 233 -5.84 5.08 -1.03
C LEU A 233 -6.92 6.16 -0.99
N TRP A 234 -7.70 6.29 -2.06
CA TRP A 234 -8.81 7.24 -2.18
C TRP A 234 -10.20 6.62 -2.00
N ASP A 235 -10.28 5.36 -1.61
CA ASP A 235 -11.54 4.74 -1.19
C ASP A 235 -11.84 5.16 0.24
N THR A 236 -12.89 5.93 0.44
CA THR A 236 -13.26 6.46 1.76
C THR A 236 -14.64 5.98 2.20
N TRP A 237 -14.82 5.93 3.50
CA TRP A 237 -16.08 5.59 4.17
C TRP A 237 -16.12 6.20 5.57
N GLY A 238 -17.30 6.24 6.17
CA GLY A 238 -17.47 6.87 7.47
C GLY A 238 -17.43 8.40 7.39
N SER A 239 -17.27 9.07 8.52
CA SER A 239 -17.23 10.52 8.59
C SER A 239 -15.78 10.99 8.76
N ASP A 240 -15.23 11.63 7.71
CA ASP A 240 -13.93 12.30 7.73
C ASP A 240 -14.08 13.80 8.02
N SER A 241 -15.10 14.17 8.79
CA SER A 241 -15.34 15.55 9.15
C SER A 241 -14.32 16.06 10.17
N THR A 242 -14.19 17.38 10.28
CA THR A 242 -13.36 18.08 11.27
C THR A 242 -13.69 17.73 12.73
N ASN A 243 -14.77 17.00 12.95
CA ASN A 243 -15.22 16.47 14.25
C ASN A 243 -15.00 14.96 14.37
N THR A 244 -13.99 14.40 13.72
CA THR A 244 -13.64 12.98 13.84
C THR A 244 -13.41 12.61 15.32
N PRO A 245 -14.17 11.65 15.86
CA PRO A 245 -13.94 11.22 17.23
C PRO A 245 -12.57 10.54 17.34
N HIS A 246 -11.70 11.05 18.21
CA HIS A 246 -10.32 10.56 18.31
C HIS A 246 -10.21 9.14 18.87
N ALA A 247 -11.09 8.76 19.79
CA ALA A 247 -10.99 7.52 20.55
C ALA A 247 -10.82 6.24 19.67
N PRO A 248 -11.57 6.04 18.57
CA PRO A 248 -11.37 4.86 17.73
C PRO A 248 -9.97 4.79 17.10
N TYR A 249 -9.43 5.94 16.67
CA TYR A 249 -8.12 6.00 16.06
C TYR A 249 -6.98 5.88 17.06
N ASP A 250 -7.18 6.38 18.31
CA ASP A 250 -6.25 6.16 19.43
C ASP A 250 -6.15 4.66 19.74
N GLU A 251 -7.27 3.93 19.69
CA GLU A 251 -7.30 2.48 19.88
C GLU A 251 -6.61 1.74 18.72
N VAL A 252 -6.91 2.09 17.46
CA VAL A 252 -6.18 1.53 16.30
C VAL A 252 -4.68 1.73 16.45
N ALA A 253 -4.24 2.94 16.79
CA ALA A 253 -2.83 3.26 16.99
C ALA A 253 -2.22 2.46 18.14
N HIS A 254 -2.97 2.18 19.21
CA HIS A 254 -2.52 1.33 20.30
C HIS A 254 -2.24 -0.11 19.83
N LEU A 255 -3.10 -0.67 18.98
CA LEU A 255 -3.04 -2.05 18.54
C LEU A 255 -2.07 -2.29 17.37
N THR A 256 -1.74 -1.25 16.59
CA THR A 256 -1.04 -1.39 15.30
C THR A 256 0.38 -0.85 15.29
N VAL A 257 0.78 -0.05 16.29
CA VAL A 257 2.14 0.47 16.43
C VAL A 257 3.01 -0.52 17.20
N GLY A 258 4.11 -0.96 16.58
CA GLY A 258 4.97 -2.00 17.14
C GLY A 258 4.46 -3.41 16.79
N PRO A 259 4.59 -4.39 17.68
CA PRO A 259 3.98 -5.69 17.51
C PRO A 259 2.45 -5.56 17.43
N VAL A 260 1.89 -5.99 16.29
CA VAL A 260 0.43 -5.88 16.07
C VAL A 260 -0.31 -6.92 16.91
N ASP A 261 -1.23 -6.47 17.76
CA ASP A 261 -2.21 -7.36 18.39
C ASP A 261 -3.31 -7.72 17.37
N LEU A 262 -3.03 -8.71 16.53
CA LEU A 262 -3.93 -9.10 15.45
C LEU A 262 -5.32 -9.55 15.94
N PRO A 263 -5.47 -10.36 17.00
CA PRO A 263 -6.80 -10.70 17.52
C PRO A 263 -7.62 -9.49 17.94
N ALA A 264 -7.03 -8.52 18.66
CA ALA A 264 -7.71 -7.30 19.06
C ALA A 264 -8.00 -6.38 17.86
N ALA A 265 -7.07 -6.20 16.94
CA ALA A 265 -7.27 -5.42 15.72
C ALA A 265 -8.40 -5.99 14.85
N ARG A 266 -8.53 -7.31 14.75
CA ARG A 266 -9.63 -7.97 14.03
C ARG A 266 -10.98 -7.76 14.70
N ARG A 267 -11.04 -7.83 16.05
CA ARG A 267 -12.28 -7.53 16.78
C ARG A 267 -12.70 -6.09 16.58
N LEU A 268 -11.78 -5.14 16.78
CA LEU A 268 -12.04 -3.72 16.58
C LEU A 268 -12.57 -3.44 15.17
N PHE A 269 -11.93 -4.00 14.13
CA PHE A 269 -12.38 -3.85 12.76
C PHE A 269 -13.79 -4.43 12.51
N ALA A 270 -14.10 -5.59 13.10
CA ALA A 270 -15.39 -6.24 12.92
C ALA A 270 -16.54 -5.54 13.63
N GLU A 271 -16.28 -4.98 14.81
CA GLU A 271 -17.30 -4.46 15.74
C GLU A 271 -17.55 -2.96 15.61
N HIS A 272 -16.58 -2.19 15.06
CA HIS A 272 -16.68 -0.73 14.97
C HIS A 272 -17.09 -0.27 13.57
N ASP A 273 -18.35 0.16 13.40
CA ASP A 273 -18.92 0.50 12.08
C ASP A 273 -18.15 1.59 11.33
N ALA A 274 -17.59 2.60 12.01
CA ALA A 274 -16.81 3.65 11.35
C ALA A 274 -15.42 3.19 10.90
N LEU A 275 -14.88 2.11 11.47
CA LEU A 275 -13.57 1.55 11.13
C LEU A 275 -13.68 0.40 10.11
N ARG A 276 -14.78 -0.36 10.18
CA ARG A 276 -15.04 -1.47 9.27
C ARG A 276 -15.30 -0.95 7.86
N THR A 277 -14.61 -1.49 6.88
CA THR A 277 -14.87 -1.20 5.47
C THR A 277 -16.24 -1.72 5.07
N PRO A 278 -17.17 -0.86 4.60
CA PRO A 278 -18.46 -1.29 4.11
C PRO A 278 -18.35 -1.98 2.74
N LYS A 279 -19.41 -2.66 2.33
CA LYS A 279 -19.48 -3.26 0.98
C LYS A 279 -19.44 -2.21 -0.13
N THR A 280 -19.92 -0.99 0.12
CA THR A 280 -19.88 0.13 -0.83
C THR A 280 -19.05 1.25 -0.22
N VAL A 281 -18.03 1.70 -0.94
CA VAL A 281 -17.14 2.80 -0.57
C VAL A 281 -17.32 3.97 -1.54
N LEU A 282 -16.97 5.17 -1.10
CA LEU A 282 -16.87 6.34 -1.97
C LEU A 282 -15.44 6.43 -2.51
N SER A 283 -15.27 6.28 -3.83
CA SER A 283 -14.00 6.53 -4.50
C SER A 283 -13.85 8.02 -4.79
N LEU A 284 -12.76 8.60 -4.32
CA LEU A 284 -12.35 9.99 -4.58
C LEU A 284 -11.16 10.04 -5.54
N ALA A 285 -11.14 9.13 -6.53
CA ALA A 285 -10.03 9.04 -7.48
C ALA A 285 -9.75 10.39 -8.15
N PRO A 286 -8.49 10.82 -8.23
CA PRO A 286 -8.11 12.17 -8.64
C PRO A 286 -8.61 12.60 -10.01
N PHE A 287 -8.93 11.65 -10.90
CA PHE A 287 -9.28 11.96 -12.28
C PHE A 287 -10.74 11.69 -12.63
N ASN A 288 -11.44 10.85 -11.86
CA ASN A 288 -12.76 10.33 -12.25
C ASN A 288 -13.91 10.99 -11.47
N GLY A 289 -13.60 11.88 -10.55
CA GLY A 289 -14.56 12.47 -9.63
C GLY A 289 -15.12 11.47 -8.61
N PRO A 290 -15.90 11.95 -7.63
CA PRO A 290 -16.49 11.11 -6.61
C PRO A 290 -17.48 10.10 -7.20
N ARG A 291 -17.37 8.81 -6.81
CA ARG A 291 -18.33 7.78 -7.20
C ARG A 291 -18.42 6.66 -6.17
N GLU A 292 -19.61 6.10 -6.02
CA GLU A 292 -19.79 4.89 -5.21
C GLU A 292 -19.27 3.65 -5.94
N VAL A 293 -18.57 2.80 -5.20
CA VAL A 293 -18.01 1.53 -5.71
C VAL A 293 -18.39 0.42 -4.76
N THR A 294 -19.02 -0.62 -5.31
CA THR A 294 -19.31 -1.85 -4.56
C THR A 294 -18.12 -2.79 -4.64
N LEU A 295 -17.57 -3.15 -3.49
CA LEU A 295 -16.46 -4.10 -3.37
C LEU A 295 -16.96 -5.55 -3.59
N ARG A 296 -16.08 -6.43 -4.13
CA ARG A 296 -16.37 -7.87 -4.34
C ARG A 296 -16.54 -8.64 -3.04
#